data_f7f62f89f6822b119dba8351334ec028
#
_entry.id   f7f62f89f6822b119dba8351334ec028
#
_cell.length_a   1.000
_cell.length_b   1.000
_cell.length_c   1.000
_cell.angle_alpha   90.00
_cell.angle_beta   90.00
_cell.angle_gamma   90.00
#
_symmetry.space_group_name_H-M   'P 1'
#
loop_
_entity.id
_entity.type
_entity.pdbx_description
1 polymer ?
#
loop_
_entity_poly.entity_id
_entity_poly.type
_entity_poly.pdbx_seq_one_letter_code
_entity_poly.pdbx_strand_id
1 'polypeptide(L)'
;MKPRRGKPITVLVVEDEPTIRVLVESIIEELGYVILSAANAREAIALLGQEELIDILFTDINLPDGPDAIDGLALARKAVELSRGLRVIYTTGHGQTDGMTALFVEAATFLPKPYTVKQLTEAVAATA
;
A
#
# COMPACT_ATOMS: atom_id res chain seq x y z
N MET A 1 0.31 -5.58 14.46
CA MET A 1 1.47 -4.69 14.63
C MET A 1 1.15 -3.61 15.64
N LYS A 2 2.09 -3.31 16.52
CA LYS A 2 1.91 -2.23 17.47
C LYS A 2 2.40 -0.93 16.88
N PRO A 3 1.66 0.18 17.04
CA PRO A 3 2.16 1.47 16.61
C PRO A 3 3.41 1.85 17.42
N ARG A 4 4.26 2.62 16.81
CA ARG A 4 5.42 3.15 17.52
C ARG A 4 4.94 4.12 18.59
N ARG A 5 5.54 3.98 19.76
CA ARG A 5 5.14 4.77 20.91
C ARG A 5 5.26 6.27 20.65
N GLY A 6 4.16 6.99 20.80
CA GLY A 6 4.11 8.42 20.62
C GLY A 6 4.18 8.92 19.18
N LYS A 7 4.14 8.00 18.19
CA LYS A 7 4.20 8.39 16.79
C LYS A 7 3.03 7.79 16.01
N PRO A 8 2.43 8.56 15.08
CA PRO A 8 1.38 8.04 14.23
C PRO A 8 1.93 7.02 13.23
N ILE A 9 1.05 6.16 12.76
CA ILE A 9 1.39 5.19 11.72
C ILE A 9 1.46 5.90 10.38
N THR A 10 2.48 5.59 9.60
CA THR A 10 2.68 6.16 8.26
C THR A 10 2.27 5.14 7.20
N VAL A 11 1.40 5.59 6.29
CA VAL A 11 0.89 4.77 5.18
C VAL A 11 1.41 5.35 3.88
N LEU A 12 2.05 4.51 3.06
CA LEU A 12 2.44 4.88 1.71
C LEU A 12 1.38 4.35 0.75
N VAL A 13 0.69 5.26 0.08
CA VAL A 13 -0.37 4.94 -0.89
C VAL A 13 0.23 4.97 -2.29
N VAL A 14 0.14 3.86 -3.01
CA VAL A 14 0.63 3.76 -4.39
C VAL A 14 -0.55 3.46 -5.30
N GLU A 15 -0.97 4.45 -6.06
CA GLU A 15 -2.14 4.39 -6.94
C GLU A 15 -1.87 5.32 -8.12
N ASP A 16 -1.94 4.79 -9.34
CA ASP A 16 -1.66 5.59 -10.54
C ASP A 16 -2.81 6.53 -10.94
N GLU A 17 -4.04 6.18 -10.59
CA GLU A 17 -5.20 7.02 -10.89
C GLU A 17 -5.30 8.17 -9.88
N PRO A 18 -5.08 9.45 -10.32
CA PRO A 18 -5.02 10.57 -9.38
C PRO A 18 -6.29 10.76 -8.53
N THR A 19 -7.46 10.58 -9.15
CA THR A 19 -8.73 10.76 -8.44
C THR A 19 -8.88 9.75 -7.32
N ILE A 20 -8.55 8.48 -7.60
CA ILE A 20 -8.62 7.41 -6.61
C ILE A 20 -7.58 7.65 -5.52
N ARG A 21 -6.37 8.03 -5.92
CA ARG A 21 -5.27 8.29 -4.98
C ARG A 21 -5.65 9.37 -3.96
N VAL A 22 -6.16 10.49 -4.44
CA VAL A 22 -6.57 11.60 -3.56
C VAL A 22 -7.67 11.16 -2.61
N LEU A 23 -8.65 10.40 -3.10
CA LEU A 23 -9.74 9.92 -2.27
C LEU A 23 -9.22 9.00 -1.15
N VAL A 24 -8.36 8.04 -1.50
CA VAL A 24 -7.78 7.12 -0.53
C VAL A 24 -6.95 7.86 0.51
N GLU A 25 -6.12 8.80 0.06
CA GLU A 25 -5.31 9.64 0.95
C GLU A 25 -6.17 10.38 1.95
N SER A 26 -7.24 11.01 1.48
CA SER A 26 -8.15 11.79 2.33
C SER A 26 -8.79 10.92 3.41
N ILE A 27 -9.25 9.74 3.04
CA ILE A 27 -9.91 8.83 3.98
C ILE A 27 -8.92 8.37 5.05
N ILE A 28 -7.73 7.95 4.65
CA ILE A 28 -6.73 7.44 5.58
C ILE A 28 -6.22 8.55 6.49
N GLU A 29 -6.03 9.75 5.93
CA GLU A 29 -5.60 10.90 6.72
C GLU A 29 -6.62 11.26 7.80
N GLU A 30 -7.91 11.21 7.47
CA GLU A 30 -8.97 11.48 8.45
C GLU A 30 -8.98 10.48 9.60
N LEU A 31 -8.46 9.28 9.37
CA LEU A 31 -8.34 8.27 10.41
C LEU A 31 -7.18 8.52 11.37
N GLY A 32 -6.37 9.55 11.11
CA GLY A 32 -5.26 9.92 11.97
C GLY A 32 -3.90 9.38 11.56
N TYR A 33 -3.81 8.76 10.38
CA TYR A 33 -2.53 8.25 9.88
C TYR A 33 -1.79 9.33 9.09
N VAL A 34 -0.46 9.21 9.07
CA VAL A 34 0.38 10.05 8.21
C VAL A 34 0.41 9.44 6.82
N ILE A 35 0.24 10.27 5.80
CA ILE A 35 0.15 9.81 4.41
C ILE A 35 1.37 10.23 3.62
N LEU A 36 1.92 9.27 2.89
CA LEU A 36 2.85 9.53 1.78
C LEU A 36 2.19 8.93 0.55
N SER A 37 2.44 9.47 -0.61
CA SER A 37 1.81 8.96 -1.82
C SER A 37 2.77 8.88 -3.00
N ALA A 38 2.48 7.94 -3.89
CA ALA A 38 3.25 7.71 -5.10
C ALA A 38 2.31 7.29 -6.22
N ALA A 39 2.62 7.71 -7.43
CA ALA A 39 1.83 7.37 -8.62
C ALA A 39 2.32 6.07 -9.27
N ASN A 40 3.51 5.62 -8.93
CA ASN A 40 4.11 4.43 -9.53
C ASN A 40 5.14 3.81 -8.59
N ALA A 41 5.65 2.66 -8.97
CA ALA A 41 6.60 1.92 -8.15
C ALA A 41 7.92 2.65 -7.95
N ARG A 42 8.39 3.37 -8.97
CA ARG A 42 9.64 4.13 -8.87
C ARG A 42 9.57 5.17 -7.76
N GLU A 43 8.49 5.95 -7.75
CA GLU A 43 8.28 6.96 -6.71
C GLU A 43 8.18 6.32 -5.33
N ALA A 44 7.47 5.18 -5.25
CA ALA A 44 7.31 4.46 -4.00
C ALA A 44 8.64 3.96 -3.46
N ILE A 45 9.48 3.38 -4.32
CA ILE A 45 10.80 2.89 -3.91
C ILE A 45 11.69 4.03 -3.42
N ALA A 46 11.62 5.19 -4.09
CA ALA A 46 12.37 6.36 -3.66
C ALA A 46 11.96 6.80 -2.25
N LEU A 47 10.65 6.81 -1.98
CA LEU A 47 10.15 7.15 -0.64
C LEU A 47 10.57 6.12 0.41
N LEU A 48 10.51 4.84 0.07
CA LEU A 48 10.93 3.77 0.98
C LEU A 48 12.41 3.88 1.34
N GLY A 49 13.22 4.39 0.41
CA GLY A 49 14.65 4.58 0.65
C GLY A 49 14.98 5.84 1.46
N GLN A 50 14.09 6.83 1.45
CA GLN A 50 14.30 8.11 2.13
C GLN A 50 13.67 8.18 3.51
N GLU A 51 12.48 7.59 3.63
CA GLU A 51 11.73 7.66 4.87
C GLU A 51 12.18 6.58 5.83
N GLU A 52 12.43 6.98 7.05
CA GLU A 52 12.93 6.09 8.07
C GLU A 52 11.94 5.00 8.43
N LEU A 53 10.65 5.35 8.50
CA LEU A 53 9.63 4.41 8.95
C LEU A 53 8.33 4.58 8.17
N ILE A 54 8.10 3.64 7.27
CA ILE A 54 6.81 3.47 6.63
C ILE A 54 6.23 2.18 7.21
N ASP A 55 5.02 2.25 7.75
CA ASP A 55 4.41 1.13 8.47
C ASP A 55 3.53 0.27 7.60
N ILE A 56 2.83 0.90 6.66
CA ILE A 56 1.88 0.21 5.78
C ILE A 56 2.13 0.66 4.34
N LEU A 57 2.21 -0.31 3.44
CA LEU A 57 2.19 -0.08 2.00
C LEU A 57 0.80 -0.45 1.49
N PHE A 58 0.08 0.53 0.98
CA PHE A 58 -1.22 0.33 0.32
C PHE A 58 -0.98 0.48 -1.17
N THR A 59 -1.00 -0.61 -1.91
CA THR A 59 -0.63 -0.57 -3.32
C THR A 59 -1.61 -1.29 -4.23
N ASP A 60 -1.87 -0.67 -5.39
CA ASP A 60 -2.52 -1.35 -6.49
C ASP A 60 -1.55 -2.41 -7.02
N ILE A 61 -2.05 -3.58 -7.33
CA ILE A 61 -1.25 -4.65 -7.94
C ILE A 61 -0.89 -4.25 -9.37
N ASN A 62 -1.83 -3.64 -10.08
CA ASN A 62 -1.64 -3.24 -11.48
C ASN A 62 -1.17 -1.79 -11.53
N LEU A 63 0.14 -1.59 -11.59
CA LEU A 63 0.76 -0.28 -11.70
C LEU A 63 1.17 -0.01 -13.16
N PRO A 64 1.39 1.27 -13.52
CA PRO A 64 1.70 1.62 -14.90
C PRO A 64 2.93 0.91 -15.43
N ASP A 65 2.87 0.51 -16.68
CA ASP A 65 3.96 -0.15 -17.37
C ASP A 65 4.99 0.85 -17.89
N GLY A 66 6.21 0.37 -18.01
CA GLY A 66 7.31 1.08 -18.63
C GLY A 66 8.45 0.08 -18.77
N PRO A 67 9.56 0.45 -19.44
CA PRO A 67 10.67 -0.49 -19.65
C PRO A 67 11.20 -1.12 -18.38
N ASP A 68 11.17 -0.37 -17.28
CA ASP A 68 11.67 -0.84 -15.99
C ASP A 68 10.55 -0.93 -14.95
N ALA A 69 9.30 -1.00 -15.40
CA ALA A 69 8.16 -1.01 -14.50
C ALA A 69 8.08 -2.32 -13.73
N ILE A 70 7.75 -2.20 -12.46
CA ILE A 70 7.40 -3.37 -11.65
C ILE A 70 5.96 -3.19 -11.17
N ASP A 71 5.27 -4.28 -10.98
CA ASP A 71 3.89 -4.24 -10.50
C ASP A 71 3.86 -4.13 -8.97
N GLY A 72 2.65 -4.06 -8.41
CA GLY A 72 2.48 -3.94 -6.97
C GLY A 72 2.97 -5.16 -6.21
N LEU A 73 2.95 -6.34 -6.82
CA LEU A 73 3.45 -7.55 -6.18
C LEU A 73 4.97 -7.48 -5.99
N ALA A 74 5.68 -7.09 -7.04
CA ALA A 74 7.14 -6.92 -6.97
C ALA A 74 7.52 -5.76 -6.06
N LEU A 75 6.75 -4.67 -6.11
CA LEU A 75 6.96 -3.53 -5.23
C LEU A 75 6.84 -3.94 -3.76
N ALA A 76 5.82 -4.71 -3.43
CA ALA A 76 5.60 -5.14 -2.04
C ALA A 76 6.76 -5.99 -1.52
N ARG A 77 7.28 -6.90 -2.34
CA ARG A 77 8.44 -7.70 -1.94
C ARG A 77 9.65 -6.82 -1.67
N LYS A 78 9.88 -5.84 -2.53
CA LYS A 78 10.98 -4.89 -2.33
C LYS A 78 10.78 -4.07 -1.06
N ALA A 79 9.55 -3.64 -0.84
CA ALA A 79 9.22 -2.82 0.33
C ALA A 79 9.50 -3.54 1.65
N VAL A 80 9.11 -4.80 1.76
CA VAL A 80 9.35 -5.55 3.00
C VAL A 80 10.82 -5.83 3.24
N GLU A 81 11.61 -5.87 2.17
CA GLU A 81 13.06 -5.96 2.29
C GLU A 81 13.68 -4.66 2.80
N LEU A 82 13.16 -3.53 2.31
CA LEU A 82 13.69 -2.21 2.65
C LEU A 82 13.20 -1.70 4.01
N SER A 83 12.04 -2.14 4.44
CA SER A 83 11.42 -1.62 5.65
C SER A 83 10.90 -2.79 6.50
N ARG A 84 11.65 -3.11 7.54
CA ARG A 84 11.33 -4.21 8.44
C ARG A 84 10.02 -3.93 9.18
N GLY A 85 9.16 -4.94 9.23
CA GLY A 85 7.88 -4.82 9.93
C GLY A 85 6.79 -4.13 9.12
N LEU A 86 7.10 -3.69 7.90
CA LEU A 86 6.10 -3.08 7.03
C LEU A 86 5.02 -4.11 6.68
N ARG A 87 3.77 -3.66 6.73
CA ARG A 87 2.61 -4.47 6.38
C ARG A 87 2.08 -4.02 5.02
N VAL A 88 1.45 -4.92 4.30
CA VAL A 88 1.01 -4.65 2.93
C VAL A 88 -0.48 -4.85 2.78
N ILE A 89 -1.13 -3.90 2.11
CA ILE A 89 -2.52 -4.03 1.65
C ILE A 89 -2.45 -3.96 0.12
N TYR A 90 -2.91 -5.03 -0.53
CA TYR A 90 -3.02 -5.06 -1.99
C TYR A 90 -4.43 -4.71 -2.43
N THR A 91 -4.55 -4.00 -3.54
CA THR A 91 -5.84 -3.75 -4.16
C THR A 91 -5.74 -3.95 -5.67
N THR A 92 -6.80 -4.40 -6.29
CA THR A 92 -6.88 -4.54 -7.75
C THR A 92 -8.33 -4.60 -8.20
N GLY A 93 -8.59 -4.12 -9.41
CA GLY A 93 -9.89 -4.26 -10.06
C GLY A 93 -10.07 -5.60 -10.75
N HIS A 94 -9.01 -6.38 -10.85
CA HIS A 94 -9.06 -7.72 -11.41
C HIS A 94 -9.24 -8.73 -10.29
N GLY A 95 -9.93 -9.82 -10.54
CA GLY A 95 -10.17 -10.82 -9.49
C GLY A 95 -8.89 -11.40 -8.91
N GLN A 96 -8.97 -11.82 -7.65
CA GLN A 96 -7.87 -12.51 -7.00
C GLN A 96 -7.77 -13.94 -7.56
N THR A 97 -6.58 -14.33 -7.99
CA THR A 97 -6.33 -15.68 -8.50
C THR A 97 -5.38 -16.42 -7.55
N ASP A 98 -5.34 -17.74 -7.65
CA ASP A 98 -4.42 -18.56 -6.84
C ASP A 98 -2.96 -18.19 -7.14
N GLY A 99 -2.64 -17.98 -8.42
CA GLY A 99 -1.29 -17.57 -8.82
C GLY A 99 -0.90 -16.23 -8.24
N MET A 100 -1.82 -15.28 -8.24
CA MET A 100 -1.61 -13.97 -7.65
C MET A 100 -1.39 -14.07 -6.14
N THR A 101 -2.25 -14.84 -5.46
CA THR A 101 -2.17 -15.01 -4.01
C THR A 101 -0.85 -15.63 -3.59
N ALA A 102 -0.31 -16.54 -4.39
CA ALA A 102 0.96 -17.19 -4.12
C ALA A 102 2.13 -16.20 -4.14
N LEU A 103 1.96 -15.03 -4.79
CA LEU A 103 2.98 -13.98 -4.87
C LEU A 103 2.83 -12.92 -3.78
N PHE A 104 1.80 -12.99 -2.96
CA PHE A 104 1.60 -12.04 -1.86
C PHE A 104 2.71 -12.19 -0.82
N VAL A 105 3.12 -11.07 -0.24
CA VAL A 105 4.01 -11.13 0.92
C VAL A 105 3.25 -11.70 2.10
N GLU A 106 3.98 -12.24 3.07
CA GLU A 106 3.41 -12.85 4.25
C GLU A 106 2.51 -11.88 5.03
N ALA A 107 1.36 -12.37 5.46
CA ALA A 107 0.40 -11.62 6.27
C ALA A 107 -0.19 -10.38 5.57
N ALA A 108 -0.18 -10.36 4.25
CA ALA A 108 -0.78 -9.25 3.50
C ALA A 108 -2.30 -9.27 3.58
N THR A 109 -2.89 -8.07 3.47
CA THR A 109 -4.34 -7.88 3.37
C THR A 109 -4.68 -7.64 1.91
N PHE A 110 -5.80 -8.17 1.46
CA PHE A 110 -6.29 -7.93 0.09
C PHE A 110 -7.63 -7.19 0.13
N LEU A 111 -7.72 -6.08 -0.60
CA LEU A 111 -8.93 -5.27 -0.67
C LEU A 111 -9.34 -5.10 -2.14
N PRO A 112 -10.33 -5.88 -2.63
CA PRO A 112 -10.72 -5.81 -4.04
C PRO A 112 -11.45 -4.50 -4.37
N LYS A 113 -11.23 -3.99 -5.56
CA LYS A 113 -11.97 -2.85 -6.10
C LYS A 113 -13.27 -3.33 -6.74
N PRO A 114 -14.34 -2.54 -6.69
CA PRO A 114 -14.47 -1.30 -5.95
C PRO A 114 -14.68 -1.59 -4.45
N TYR A 115 -14.12 -0.74 -3.61
CA TYR A 115 -14.31 -0.86 -2.16
C TYR A 115 -15.02 0.38 -1.63
N THR A 116 -15.73 0.19 -0.53
CA THR A 116 -16.41 1.28 0.16
C THR A 116 -15.47 1.95 1.14
N VAL A 117 -15.85 3.14 1.61
CA VAL A 117 -15.09 3.83 2.67
C VAL A 117 -14.96 2.92 3.89
N LYS A 118 -16.04 2.22 4.25
CA LYS A 118 -16.04 1.31 5.38
C LYS A 118 -15.05 0.17 5.19
N GLN A 119 -15.02 -0.43 4.00
CA GLN A 119 -14.09 -1.53 3.71
C GLN A 119 -12.64 -1.07 3.76
N LEU A 120 -12.35 0.11 3.21
CA LEU A 120 -11.01 0.69 3.27
C LEU A 120 -10.60 0.96 4.72
N THR A 121 -11.49 1.58 5.48
CA THR A 121 -11.24 1.89 6.89
C THR A 121 -10.95 0.62 7.70
N GLU A 122 -11.76 -0.41 7.50
CA GLU A 122 -11.57 -1.68 8.21
C GLU A 122 -10.27 -2.37 7.81
N ALA A 123 -9.91 -2.34 6.52
CA ALA A 123 -8.69 -2.96 6.03
C ALA A 123 -7.45 -2.28 6.63
N VAL A 124 -7.43 -0.95 6.67
CA VAL A 124 -6.32 -0.20 7.25
C VAL A 124 -6.22 -0.46 8.75
N ALA A 125 -7.35 -0.41 9.45
CA ALA A 125 -7.37 -0.64 10.90
C ALA A 125 -6.91 -2.05 11.27
N ALA A 126 -7.30 -3.06 10.48
CA ALA A 126 -6.91 -4.45 10.72
C ALA A 126 -5.42 -4.67 10.44
N THR A 127 -4.83 -3.88 9.56
CA THR A 127 -3.43 -4.01 9.17
C THR A 127 -2.51 -3.21 10.11
N ALA A 128 -3.01 -2.12 10.63
CA ALA A 128 -2.22 -1.22 11.49
C ALA A 128 -1.78 -1.85 12.81
#